data_94a88aa84367df523c9487d33fee3b8a
#
_entry.id   94a88aa84367df523c9487d33fee3b8a
#
_cell.length_a   1.000
_cell.length_b   1.000
_cell.length_c   1.000
_cell.angle_alpha   90.00
_cell.angle_beta   90.00
_cell.angle_gamma   90.00
#
_symmetry.space_group_name_H-M   'P 1'
#
loop_
_entity.id
_entity.type
_entity.pdbx_description
1 polymer ?
#
loop_
_entity_poly.entity_id
_entity_poly.type
_entity_poly.pdbx_seq_one_letter_code
_entity_poly.pdbx_strand_id
1 'polypeptide(L)'
;MRNSSGLVVLLLLISFALPAKAQDATPRFEAYAGYDYTRFNVNANVPGIAPSAAYNGNGGGGQIEYNVNHWLGAVADLGGLIATSSGNGAFAGAAFTYLFGPRVNFRRGKITPFAQILFGGIRTTDGIVRSTGTENNFAMTAGGGIDFKLSKHVSIRPVQAEYFMTKIPDGLNNRQNNFRFSAGVVFRFG
;
A
#
# COMPACT_ATOMS: atom_id res chain seq x y z
N MET A 1 -18.50 13.10 -38.41
CA MET A 1 -17.66 12.98 -37.21
C MET A 1 -17.21 11.51 -37.10
N ARG A 2 -15.97 11.23 -37.44
CA ARG A 2 -15.44 9.86 -37.69
C ARG A 2 -14.95 9.26 -36.37
N ASN A 3 -15.43 8.05 -36.02
CA ASN A 3 -15.24 7.30 -34.78
C ASN A 3 -13.75 7.07 -34.43
N SER A 4 -13.13 8.01 -33.76
CA SER A 4 -11.78 7.86 -33.18
C SER A 4 -11.73 6.97 -31.91
N SER A 5 -12.90 6.75 -31.28
CA SER A 5 -13.02 5.91 -30.07
C SER A 5 -12.71 4.43 -30.34
N GLY A 6 -13.06 3.91 -31.51
CA GLY A 6 -12.78 2.51 -31.89
C GLY A 6 -11.29 2.23 -32.12
N LEU A 7 -10.55 3.23 -32.62
CA LEU A 7 -9.12 3.11 -32.89
C LEU A 7 -8.30 3.07 -31.58
N VAL A 8 -8.72 3.84 -30.57
CA VAL A 8 -8.08 3.86 -29.25
C VAL A 8 -8.29 2.54 -28.51
N VAL A 9 -9.49 1.96 -28.59
CA VAL A 9 -9.79 0.65 -27.99
C VAL A 9 -9.02 -0.46 -28.69
N LEU A 10 -8.89 -0.40 -30.03
CA LEU A 10 -8.12 -1.38 -30.81
C LEU A 10 -6.61 -1.29 -30.51
N LEU A 11 -6.05 -0.08 -30.36
CA LEU A 11 -4.66 0.13 -29.97
C LEU A 11 -4.37 -0.35 -28.53
N LEU A 12 -5.32 -0.18 -27.60
CA LEU A 12 -5.23 -0.74 -26.26
C LEU A 12 -5.27 -2.28 -26.25
N LEU A 13 -6.07 -2.91 -27.10
CA LEU A 13 -6.13 -4.36 -27.22
C LEU A 13 -4.89 -4.97 -27.89
N ILE A 14 -4.28 -4.28 -28.85
CA ILE A 14 -3.05 -4.73 -29.54
C ILE A 14 -1.82 -4.65 -28.62
N SER A 15 -1.79 -3.73 -27.64
CA SER A 15 -0.70 -3.65 -26.68
C SER A 15 -0.62 -4.85 -25.71
N PHE A 16 -1.67 -5.68 -25.60
CA PHE A 16 -1.66 -6.92 -24.81
C PHE A 16 -1.18 -8.15 -25.57
N ALA A 17 -0.96 -8.06 -26.89
CA ALA A 17 -0.55 -9.18 -27.76
C ALA A 17 0.97 -9.17 -28.03
N LEU A 18 1.82 -9.01 -27.03
CA LEU A 18 3.27 -9.17 -27.22
C LEU A 18 3.71 -10.62 -26.97
N PRO A 19 4.64 -11.18 -27.81
CA PRO A 19 5.02 -12.57 -27.77
C PRO A 19 5.60 -12.96 -26.43
N ALA A 20 5.11 -14.09 -25.88
CA ALA A 20 5.65 -14.75 -24.72
C ALA A 20 7.07 -15.26 -25.04
N LYS A 21 8.10 -14.47 -24.76
CA LYS A 21 9.45 -15.01 -24.55
C LYS A 21 9.41 -15.88 -23.31
N ALA A 22 10.13 -17.00 -23.33
CA ALA A 22 10.23 -18.00 -22.28
C ALA A 22 10.06 -17.36 -20.88
N GLN A 23 8.87 -17.52 -20.30
CA GLN A 23 8.54 -16.92 -19.01
C GLN A 23 9.34 -17.69 -17.97
N ASP A 24 10.23 -17.02 -17.26
CA ASP A 24 10.73 -17.53 -15.97
C ASP A 24 9.49 -18.02 -15.18
N ALA A 25 9.57 -19.22 -14.62
CA ALA A 25 8.48 -19.75 -13.83
C ALA A 25 8.03 -18.72 -12.80
N THR A 26 6.74 -18.44 -12.76
CA THR A 26 6.16 -17.48 -11.81
C THR A 26 6.34 -18.08 -10.40
N PRO A 27 6.99 -17.36 -9.47
CA PRO A 27 7.12 -17.84 -8.10
C PRO A 27 5.72 -18.03 -7.51
N ARG A 28 5.51 -19.11 -6.77
CA ARG A 28 4.21 -19.39 -6.17
C ARG A 28 3.91 -18.48 -4.99
N PHE A 29 4.96 -18.17 -4.22
CA PHE A 29 4.89 -17.25 -3.07
C PHE A 29 5.95 -16.17 -3.19
N GLU A 30 5.59 -14.96 -2.78
CA GLU A 30 6.52 -13.85 -2.61
C GLU A 30 6.33 -13.27 -1.21
N ALA A 31 7.43 -13.00 -0.52
CA ALA A 31 7.42 -12.35 0.80
C ALA A 31 8.20 -11.04 0.72
N TYR A 32 7.55 -9.94 1.02
CA TYR A 32 8.14 -8.61 1.11
C TYR A 32 8.39 -8.26 2.58
N ALA A 33 9.50 -7.60 2.84
CA ALA A 33 9.76 -6.92 4.09
C ALA A 33 10.43 -5.58 3.80
N GLY A 34 9.99 -4.53 4.49
CA GLY A 34 10.50 -3.19 4.21
C GLY A 34 10.12 -2.13 5.23
N TYR A 35 10.55 -0.93 4.93
CA TYR A 35 10.25 0.28 5.65
C TYR A 35 9.00 0.94 5.06
N ASP A 36 8.14 1.44 5.94
CA ASP A 36 6.92 2.16 5.60
C ASP A 36 6.95 3.58 6.16
N TYR A 37 6.68 4.54 5.30
CA TYR A 37 6.42 5.93 5.66
C TYR A 37 4.98 6.26 5.34
N THR A 38 4.23 6.75 6.31
CA THR A 38 2.83 7.15 6.13
C THR A 38 2.65 8.61 6.49
N ARG A 39 2.11 9.38 5.57
CA ARG A 39 1.65 10.74 5.85
C ARG A 39 0.16 10.72 6.15
N PHE A 40 -0.15 10.96 7.41
CA PHE A 40 -1.52 11.09 7.89
C PHE A 40 -2.01 12.52 7.72
N ASN A 41 -3.14 12.69 7.05
CA ASN A 41 -3.84 13.96 6.92
C ASN A 41 -5.07 13.90 7.84
N VAL A 42 -4.96 14.49 9.01
CA VAL A 42 -6.05 14.58 9.98
C VAL A 42 -6.70 15.95 9.86
N ASN A 43 -7.96 15.98 9.43
CA ASN A 43 -8.79 17.21 9.46
C ASN A 43 -9.54 17.26 10.79
N ALA A 44 -8.82 17.49 11.89
CA ALA A 44 -9.43 17.60 13.21
C ALA A 44 -9.79 19.05 13.52
N ASN A 45 -11.09 19.37 13.57
CA ASN A 45 -11.60 20.56 14.25
C ASN A 45 -11.73 20.28 15.75
N VAL A 46 -10.62 19.99 16.40
CA VAL A 46 -10.59 19.85 17.85
C VAL A 46 -10.17 21.21 18.43
N PRO A 47 -10.95 21.82 19.35
CA PRO A 47 -10.55 23.06 20.01
C PRO A 47 -9.15 22.92 20.64
N GLY A 48 -8.20 23.74 20.22
CA GLY A 48 -6.81 23.72 20.69
C GLY A 48 -5.83 22.90 19.83
N ILE A 49 -6.28 22.25 18.75
CA ILE A 49 -5.42 21.62 17.73
C ILE A 49 -5.62 22.39 16.42
N ALA A 50 -4.53 22.69 15.72
CA ALA A 50 -4.60 23.34 14.42
C ALA A 50 -5.53 22.57 13.45
N PRO A 51 -6.39 23.26 12.67
CA PRO A 51 -7.45 22.60 11.90
C PRO A 51 -6.98 21.65 10.78
N SER A 52 -5.70 21.50 10.58
CA SER A 52 -5.10 20.54 9.64
C SER A 52 -3.70 20.16 10.12
N ALA A 53 -3.62 19.21 11.04
CA ALA A 53 -2.35 18.65 11.45
C ALA A 53 -2.01 17.44 10.54
N ALA A 54 -0.91 17.53 9.81
CA ALA A 54 -0.36 16.36 9.13
C ALA A 54 0.66 15.70 10.05
N TYR A 55 0.50 14.41 10.28
CA TYR A 55 1.41 13.59 11.09
C TYR A 55 2.20 12.65 10.19
N ASN A 56 3.44 12.41 10.56
CA ASN A 56 4.30 11.45 9.86
C ASN A 56 4.39 10.18 10.70
N GLY A 57 4.03 9.05 10.11
CA GLY A 57 4.21 7.72 10.68
C GLY A 57 5.39 7.03 10.01
N ASN A 58 6.27 6.46 10.81
CA ASN A 58 7.40 5.70 10.36
C ASN A 58 7.30 4.28 10.93
N GLY A 59 7.63 3.28 10.13
CA GLY A 59 7.51 1.91 10.60
C GLY A 59 8.09 0.89 9.65
N GLY A 60 7.65 -0.33 9.83
CA GLY A 60 8.00 -1.44 8.96
C GLY A 60 6.79 -2.29 8.64
N GLY A 61 6.85 -2.92 7.48
CA GLY A 61 5.78 -3.79 7.01
C GLY A 61 6.30 -5.04 6.31
N GLY A 62 5.41 -6.00 6.20
CA GLY A 62 5.62 -7.22 5.44
C GLY A 62 4.38 -7.59 4.64
N GLN A 63 4.61 -8.15 3.46
CA GLN A 63 3.54 -8.67 2.61
C GLN A 63 3.86 -10.12 2.27
N ILE A 64 2.82 -10.95 2.23
CA ILE A 64 2.88 -12.28 1.63
C ILE A 64 1.94 -12.27 0.44
N GLU A 65 2.44 -12.64 -0.73
CA GLU A 65 1.68 -12.77 -1.95
C GLU A 65 1.64 -14.25 -2.37
N TYR A 66 0.45 -14.74 -2.62
CA TYR A 66 0.21 -16.00 -3.32
C TYR A 66 -0.15 -15.70 -4.77
N ASN A 67 0.69 -16.09 -5.72
CA ASN A 67 0.46 -15.91 -7.14
C ASN A 67 -0.52 -16.97 -7.66
N VAL A 68 -1.75 -16.56 -7.97
CA VAL A 68 -2.78 -17.42 -8.59
C VAL A 68 -2.38 -17.79 -10.02
N ASN A 69 -1.78 -16.82 -10.74
CA ASN A 69 -1.20 -16.99 -12.05
C ASN A 69 -0.07 -15.96 -12.27
N HIS A 70 0.46 -15.83 -13.51
CA HIS A 70 1.59 -14.95 -13.80
C HIS A 70 1.28 -13.44 -13.65
N TRP A 71 0.01 -13.05 -13.63
CA TRP A 71 -0.40 -11.65 -13.52
C TRP A 71 -1.28 -11.32 -12.30
N LEU A 72 -1.88 -12.32 -11.65
CA LEU A 72 -2.79 -12.13 -10.52
C LEU A 72 -2.25 -12.81 -9.27
N GLY A 73 -2.17 -12.04 -8.18
CA GLY A 73 -1.84 -12.50 -6.84
C GLY A 73 -2.88 -12.09 -5.80
N ALA A 74 -2.92 -12.85 -4.72
CA ALA A 74 -3.63 -12.51 -3.49
C ALA A 74 -2.59 -12.10 -2.44
N VAL A 75 -2.76 -10.92 -1.84
CA VAL A 75 -1.81 -10.32 -0.90
C VAL A 75 -2.41 -10.25 0.50
N ALA A 76 -1.59 -10.60 1.49
CA ALA A 76 -1.76 -10.24 2.89
C ALA A 76 -0.67 -9.23 3.27
N ASP A 77 -1.04 -8.09 3.81
CA ASP A 77 -0.15 -6.98 4.20
C ASP A 77 -0.31 -6.72 5.71
N LEU A 78 0.80 -6.72 6.42
CA LEU A 78 0.86 -6.43 7.84
C LEU A 78 1.89 -5.32 8.07
N GLY A 79 1.51 -4.26 8.76
CA GLY A 79 2.38 -3.11 9.02
C GLY A 79 2.27 -2.60 10.44
N GLY A 80 3.41 -2.24 11.02
CA GLY A 80 3.49 -1.53 12.29
C GLY A 80 4.12 -0.16 12.08
N LEU A 81 3.52 0.89 12.62
CA LEU A 81 4.04 2.24 12.53
C LEU A 81 3.94 3.00 13.85
N ILE A 82 4.86 3.92 14.04
CA ILE A 82 4.88 4.89 15.12
C ILE A 82 4.67 6.27 14.50
N ALA A 83 3.65 6.97 14.93
CA ALA A 83 3.38 8.34 14.52
C ALA A 83 3.93 9.29 15.58
N THR A 84 4.71 10.28 15.14
CA THR A 84 5.24 11.35 15.98
C THR A 84 4.84 12.70 15.42
N SER A 85 4.35 13.58 16.27
CA SER A 85 4.12 15.00 15.94
C SER A 85 5.20 15.87 16.56
N SER A 86 5.82 16.71 15.73
CA SER A 86 6.76 17.74 16.19
C SER A 86 6.00 19.05 16.36
N GLY A 87 5.61 19.37 17.57
CA GLY A 87 4.90 20.62 17.95
C GLY A 87 4.61 20.68 19.45
N ASN A 88 4.07 21.80 19.95
CA ASN A 88 3.79 22.03 21.39
C ASN A 88 2.75 21.07 22.03
N GLY A 89 2.45 19.96 21.40
CA GLY A 89 1.70 18.83 21.93
C GLY A 89 2.38 17.58 21.38
N ALA A 90 3.43 17.11 22.06
CA ALA A 90 4.12 15.87 21.69
C ALA A 90 3.09 14.74 21.67
N PHE A 91 2.80 14.26 20.47
CA PHE A 91 1.90 13.15 20.23
C PHE A 91 2.72 11.95 19.77
N ALA A 92 2.66 10.87 20.48
CA ALA A 92 3.25 9.60 20.06
C ALA A 92 2.17 8.53 20.15
N GLY A 93 1.92 7.86 19.03
CA GLY A 93 0.98 6.75 18.97
C GLY A 93 1.51 5.65 18.09
N ALA A 94 1.11 4.42 18.37
CA ALA A 94 1.42 3.26 17.54
C ALA A 94 0.16 2.78 16.83
N ALA A 95 0.33 2.32 15.58
CA ALA A 95 -0.72 1.68 14.83
C ALA A 95 -0.22 0.39 14.18
N PHE A 96 -1.11 -0.58 14.10
CA PHE A 96 -0.89 -1.83 13.40
C PHE A 96 -1.95 -1.98 12.30
N THR A 97 -1.52 -2.27 11.08
CA THR A 97 -2.40 -2.49 9.92
C THR A 97 -2.39 -3.95 9.51
N TYR A 98 -3.55 -4.45 9.09
CA TYR A 98 -3.73 -5.77 8.51
C TYR A 98 -4.70 -5.65 7.34
N LEU A 99 -4.19 -5.88 6.13
CA LEU A 99 -4.93 -5.65 4.89
C LEU A 99 -4.79 -6.86 3.97
N PHE A 100 -5.83 -7.13 3.19
CA PHE A 100 -5.88 -8.26 2.27
C PHE A 100 -6.53 -7.84 0.95
N GLY A 101 -6.05 -8.38 -0.15
CA GLY A 101 -6.69 -8.11 -1.43
C GLY A 101 -5.91 -8.56 -2.65
N PRO A 102 -6.42 -8.26 -3.84
CA PRO A 102 -5.79 -8.62 -5.09
C PRO A 102 -4.64 -7.69 -5.47
N ARG A 103 -3.66 -8.27 -6.17
CA ARG A 103 -2.55 -7.58 -6.84
C ARG A 103 -2.47 -8.03 -8.29
N VAL A 104 -2.27 -7.09 -9.19
CA VAL A 104 -1.97 -7.35 -10.60
C VAL A 104 -0.49 -7.05 -10.85
N ASN A 105 0.23 -8.03 -11.37
CA ASN A 105 1.66 -7.99 -11.67
C ASN A 105 1.89 -7.93 -13.17
N PHE A 106 2.72 -7.01 -13.63
CA PHE A 106 3.14 -6.88 -15.02
C PHE A 106 4.59 -7.35 -15.16
N ARG A 107 4.82 -8.67 -15.20
CA ARG A 107 6.15 -9.28 -15.20
C ARG A 107 6.82 -9.13 -16.56
N ARG A 108 7.87 -8.31 -16.67
CA ARG A 108 8.65 -8.07 -17.90
C ARG A 108 10.16 -8.21 -17.61
N GLY A 109 10.70 -9.40 -17.79
CA GLY A 109 12.10 -9.69 -17.57
C GLY A 109 12.54 -9.41 -16.13
N LYS A 110 13.39 -8.39 -15.94
CA LYS A 110 13.90 -8.03 -14.59
C LYS A 110 12.98 -7.07 -13.82
N ILE A 111 11.98 -6.48 -14.47
CA ILE A 111 11.12 -5.45 -13.89
C ILE A 111 9.71 -5.99 -13.78
N THR A 112 9.10 -5.82 -12.61
CA THR A 112 7.71 -6.18 -12.35
C THR A 112 6.98 -4.99 -11.73
N PRO A 113 6.40 -4.08 -12.54
CA PRO A 113 5.42 -3.14 -12.03
C PRO A 113 4.19 -3.92 -11.52
N PHE A 114 3.56 -3.38 -10.47
CA PHE A 114 2.32 -3.97 -9.95
C PHE A 114 1.36 -2.89 -9.48
N ALA A 115 0.09 -3.25 -9.41
CA ALA A 115 -0.97 -2.47 -8.78
C ALA A 115 -1.77 -3.36 -7.84
N GLN A 116 -2.25 -2.79 -6.72
CA GLN A 116 -3.02 -3.54 -5.72
C GLN A 116 -4.12 -2.69 -5.10
N ILE A 117 -5.14 -3.37 -4.62
CA ILE A 117 -6.18 -2.80 -3.76
C ILE A 117 -6.35 -3.77 -2.59
N LEU A 118 -6.15 -3.26 -1.36
CA LEU A 118 -6.23 -4.07 -0.15
C LEU A 118 -7.25 -3.46 0.81
N PHE A 119 -7.96 -4.33 1.54
CA PHE A 119 -8.99 -3.98 2.51
C PHE A 119 -8.71 -4.70 3.83
N GLY A 120 -9.07 -4.06 4.95
CA GLY A 120 -8.89 -4.65 6.27
C GLY A 120 -9.08 -3.64 7.37
N GLY A 121 -8.15 -3.60 8.31
CA GLY A 121 -8.23 -2.73 9.47
C GLY A 121 -6.91 -2.10 9.89
N ILE A 122 -7.08 -1.07 10.69
CA ILE A 122 -6.02 -0.42 11.44
C ILE A 122 -6.39 -0.48 12.93
N ARG A 123 -5.47 -0.99 13.73
CA ARG A 123 -5.55 -0.98 15.19
C ARG A 123 -4.65 0.12 15.71
N THR A 124 -5.24 1.09 16.40
CA THR A 124 -4.50 2.19 17.03
C THR A 124 -4.44 1.98 18.54
N THR A 125 -3.29 2.28 19.13
CA THR A 125 -3.09 2.37 20.59
C THR A 125 -3.02 3.82 21.00
N ASP A 126 -3.31 4.09 22.29
CA ASP A 126 -3.40 5.42 22.92
C ASP A 126 -2.50 6.47 22.27
N GLY A 127 -3.10 7.60 21.93
CA GLY A 127 -2.37 8.78 21.47
C GLY A 127 -2.57 9.18 20.01
N ILE A 128 -3.12 8.38 19.09
CA ILE A 128 -3.30 8.80 17.68
C ILE A 128 -4.53 9.68 17.46
N VAL A 129 -5.56 9.50 18.24
CA VAL A 129 -6.73 10.38 18.37
C VAL A 129 -7.19 10.24 19.81
N ARG A 130 -7.64 11.27 20.45
CA ARG A 130 -8.09 11.36 21.86
C ARG A 130 -8.89 10.16 22.43
N SER A 131 -8.62 8.95 21.99
CA SER A 131 -9.21 7.72 22.47
C SER A 131 -8.33 7.15 23.58
N THR A 132 -8.87 7.00 24.77
CA THR A 132 -8.30 6.20 25.83
C THR A 132 -8.68 4.74 25.56
N GLY A 133 -7.79 4.01 24.89
CA GLY A 133 -8.00 2.59 24.60
C GLY A 133 -7.53 2.16 23.21
N THR A 134 -7.62 0.87 22.97
CA THR A 134 -7.30 0.27 21.66
C THR A 134 -8.54 0.19 20.81
N GLU A 135 -8.53 0.83 19.63
CA GLU A 135 -9.63 0.80 18.66
C GLU A 135 -9.22 0.09 17.37
N ASN A 136 -10.17 -0.65 16.80
CA ASN A 136 -10.04 -1.22 15.48
C ASN A 136 -10.95 -0.48 14.51
N ASN A 137 -10.39 0.06 13.46
CA ASN A 137 -11.11 0.83 12.46
C ASN A 137 -10.86 0.25 11.07
N PHE A 138 -11.81 0.47 10.16
CA PHE A 138 -11.66 0.04 8.78
C PHE A 138 -10.52 0.81 8.09
N ALA A 139 -9.73 0.10 7.29
CA ALA A 139 -8.68 0.65 6.47
C ALA A 139 -8.65 0.01 5.09
N MET A 140 -8.24 0.77 4.08
CA MET A 140 -7.99 0.27 2.74
C MET A 140 -6.82 0.99 2.10
N THR A 141 -6.09 0.28 1.22
CA THR A 141 -5.08 0.90 0.35
C THR A 141 -5.37 0.63 -1.11
N ALA A 142 -4.99 1.58 -1.96
CA ALA A 142 -4.98 1.42 -3.41
C ALA A 142 -3.74 2.09 -3.98
N GLY A 143 -2.97 1.36 -4.75
CA GLY A 143 -1.72 1.88 -5.31
C GLY A 143 -0.90 0.82 -6.00
N GLY A 144 0.41 1.02 -6.06
CA GLY A 144 1.30 0.09 -6.72
C GLY A 144 2.77 0.43 -6.50
N GLY A 145 3.61 -0.35 -7.16
CA GLY A 145 5.05 -0.22 -7.04
C GLY A 145 5.78 -0.94 -8.16
N ILE A 146 7.09 -1.05 -8.00
CA ILE A 146 7.95 -1.70 -8.97
C ILE A 146 8.94 -2.59 -8.22
N ASP A 147 9.03 -3.86 -8.64
CA ASP A 147 10.03 -4.81 -8.16
C ASP A 147 11.12 -5.01 -9.22
N PHE A 148 12.38 -4.94 -8.81
CA PHE A 148 13.55 -5.21 -9.64
C PHE A 148 14.18 -6.55 -9.23
N LYS A 149 14.12 -7.53 -10.11
CA LYS A 149 14.70 -8.85 -9.92
C LYS A 149 16.23 -8.78 -9.91
N LEU A 150 16.84 -9.09 -8.77
CA LEU A 150 18.30 -9.20 -8.63
C LEU A 150 18.76 -10.64 -8.88
N SER A 151 18.03 -11.62 -8.38
CA SER A 151 18.30 -13.05 -8.55
C SER A 151 17.00 -13.84 -8.73
N LYS A 152 17.10 -15.16 -8.82
CA LYS A 152 15.90 -16.04 -8.87
C LYS A 152 15.03 -15.89 -7.62
N HIS A 153 15.66 -15.65 -6.46
CA HIS A 153 14.98 -15.67 -5.16
C HIS A 153 14.84 -14.29 -4.52
N VAL A 154 15.52 -13.25 -5.07
CA VAL A 154 15.54 -11.91 -4.44
C VAL A 154 15.24 -10.83 -5.46
N SER A 155 14.39 -9.90 -5.05
CA SER A 155 14.14 -8.63 -5.74
C SER A 155 14.20 -7.48 -4.73
N ILE A 156 14.46 -6.28 -5.21
CA ILE A 156 14.29 -5.06 -4.44
C ILE A 156 13.02 -4.37 -4.90
N ARG A 157 12.31 -3.78 -3.94
CA ARG A 157 11.19 -2.85 -4.17
C ARG A 157 11.65 -1.47 -3.76
N PRO A 158 12.17 -0.65 -4.68
CA PRO A 158 12.67 0.68 -4.33
C PRO A 158 11.55 1.65 -3.98
N VAL A 159 10.34 1.42 -4.53
CA VAL A 159 9.18 2.26 -4.27
C VAL A 159 7.88 1.48 -4.44
N GLN A 160 7.02 1.65 -3.45
CA GLN A 160 5.60 1.37 -3.49
C GLN A 160 4.90 2.63 -2.97
N ALA A 161 3.91 3.13 -3.70
CA ALA A 161 3.14 4.31 -3.33
C ALA A 161 1.65 3.96 -3.35
N GLU A 162 0.96 4.27 -2.26
CA GLU A 162 -0.43 3.91 -2.04
C GLU A 162 -1.21 5.05 -1.42
N TYR A 163 -2.40 5.26 -1.94
CA TYR A 163 -3.44 5.97 -1.23
C TYR A 163 -3.91 5.07 -0.08
N PHE A 164 -3.91 5.61 1.13
CA PHE A 164 -4.28 4.89 2.35
C PHE A 164 -5.44 5.59 3.03
N MET A 165 -6.63 5.00 2.93
CA MET A 165 -7.83 5.50 3.59
C MET A 165 -8.03 4.77 4.92
N THR A 166 -8.33 5.55 5.97
CA THR A 166 -8.71 5.03 7.29
C THR A 166 -10.03 5.65 7.73
N LYS A 167 -10.82 4.89 8.49
CA LYS A 167 -12.07 5.36 9.12
C LYS A 167 -11.89 5.47 10.63
N ILE A 168 -10.95 6.30 11.07
CA ILE A 168 -10.74 6.56 12.50
C ILE A 168 -11.69 7.70 12.91
N PRO A 169 -12.50 7.53 13.99
CA PRO A 169 -13.37 8.60 14.47
C PRO A 169 -12.58 9.85 14.86
N ASP A 170 -12.83 10.96 14.18
CA ASP A 170 -12.20 12.28 14.46
C ASP A 170 -13.19 13.36 14.90
N GLY A 171 -14.45 12.97 15.07
CA GLY A 171 -15.53 13.85 15.52
C GLY A 171 -16.18 14.67 14.41
N LEU A 172 -15.68 14.63 13.16
CA LEU A 172 -16.24 15.41 12.04
C LEU A 172 -16.67 14.57 10.85
N ASN A 173 -15.79 13.82 10.24
CA ASN A 173 -16.16 13.02 9.05
C ASN A 173 -15.71 11.57 9.09
N ASN A 174 -15.01 11.15 10.13
CA ASN A 174 -14.55 9.79 10.39
C ASN A 174 -13.85 9.13 9.18
N ARG A 175 -13.17 9.94 8.34
CA ARG A 175 -12.46 9.48 7.16
C ARG A 175 -11.20 10.30 6.95
N GLN A 176 -10.04 9.62 6.97
CA GLN A 176 -8.76 10.22 6.67
C GLN A 176 -8.25 9.70 5.34
N ASN A 177 -7.70 10.62 4.54
CA ASN A 177 -7.08 10.34 3.25
C ASN A 177 -5.56 10.51 3.41
N ASN A 178 -4.85 9.42 3.46
CA ASN A 178 -3.43 9.36 3.76
C ASN A 178 -2.65 8.83 2.55
N PHE A 179 -1.33 8.99 2.59
CA PHE A 179 -0.42 8.39 1.62
C PHE A 179 0.61 7.53 2.33
N ARG A 180 0.82 6.30 1.83
CA ARG A 180 1.85 5.37 2.30
C ARG A 180 2.89 5.18 1.21
N PHE A 181 4.15 5.27 1.59
CA PHE A 181 5.30 4.96 0.75
C PHE A 181 6.10 3.87 1.42
N SER A 182 6.51 2.86 0.63
CA SER A 182 7.24 1.71 1.14
C SER A 182 8.43 1.39 0.24
N ALA A 183 9.51 0.89 0.85
CA ALA A 183 10.69 0.37 0.14
C ALA A 183 11.27 -0.81 0.91
N GLY A 184 11.80 -1.82 0.20
CA GLY A 184 12.32 -3.01 0.85
C GLY A 184 12.78 -4.11 -0.09
N VAL A 185 12.76 -5.34 0.41
CA VAL A 185 13.22 -6.53 -0.27
C VAL A 185 12.07 -7.52 -0.42
N VAL A 186 12.06 -8.21 -1.58
CA VAL A 186 11.09 -9.26 -1.90
C VAL A 186 11.83 -10.59 -2.06
N PHE A 187 11.44 -11.58 -1.30
CA PHE A 187 11.90 -12.95 -1.42
C PHE A 187 10.89 -13.78 -2.23
N ARG A 188 11.38 -14.63 -3.14
CA ARG A 188 10.59 -15.40 -4.09
C ARG A 188 10.78 -16.88 -3.85
N PHE A 189 9.68 -17.64 -3.80
CA PHE A 189 9.66 -19.06 -3.49
C PHE A 189 8.78 -19.82 -4.49
N GLY A 190 9.25 -20.99 -4.96
CA GLY A 190 8.54 -21.87 -5.90
C GLY A 190 9.12 -21.88 -7.28
#